data_afd73e230c6993cdd6b57a7dfc6f1b3b
#
_entry.id   afd73e230c6993cdd6b57a7dfc6f1b3b
#
_cell.length_a   1.000
_cell.length_b   1.000
_cell.length_c   1.000
_cell.angle_alpha   90.00
_cell.angle_beta   90.00
_cell.angle_gamma   90.00
#
_symmetry.space_group_name_H-M   'P 1'
#
loop_
_entity.id
_entity.type
_entity.pdbx_description
1 polymer ?
#
loop_
_entity_poly.entity_id
_entity_poly.type
_entity_poly.pdbx_seq_one_letter_code
_entity_poly.pdbx_strand_id
1 'polypeptide(L)'
;LFAETLSVMKKAWTEKFFNHTGEFYTYPAPDFKWQHDMSPPSEEFLDLETNEVKKISIVPKPYQKPHPQIWQVVDSPSSIEWAASNGINTIMWIPTVKALKKRFQIYQEAKSKAENREVPLGEGICLVRDMFIADTMEEAEKLAGEHIVNYMRWVCHWRGLGNHMDPGEELPQTD
;
A
#
# COMPACT_ATOMS: atom_id res chain seq x y z
N LEU A 1 -7.87 -7.67 -9.93
CA LEU A 1 -6.99 -6.59 -10.42
C LEU A 1 -5.85 -6.31 -9.45
N PHE A 2 -6.09 -5.75 -8.24
CA PHE A 2 -5.02 -5.33 -7.31
C PHE A 2 -4.05 -6.47 -6.93
N ALA A 3 -4.56 -7.63 -6.55
CA ALA A 3 -3.73 -8.79 -6.19
C ALA A 3 -2.87 -9.27 -7.37
N GLU A 4 -3.42 -9.25 -8.58
CA GLU A 4 -2.67 -9.60 -9.80
C GLU A 4 -1.58 -8.59 -10.11
N THR A 5 -1.88 -7.28 -10.02
CA THR A 5 -0.88 -6.22 -10.15
C THR A 5 0.29 -6.43 -9.19
N LEU A 6 0.00 -6.70 -7.92
CA LEU A 6 1.03 -6.97 -6.92
C LEU A 6 1.88 -8.19 -7.26
N SER A 7 1.27 -9.27 -7.75
CA SER A 7 1.97 -10.46 -8.19
C SER A 7 2.93 -10.16 -9.34
N VAL A 8 2.48 -9.41 -10.34
CA VAL A 8 3.32 -8.97 -11.47
C VAL A 8 4.48 -8.10 -10.99
N MET A 9 4.22 -7.15 -10.10
CA MET A 9 5.29 -6.30 -9.53
C MET A 9 6.35 -7.14 -8.79
N LYS A 10 5.93 -8.10 -7.97
CA LYS A 10 6.86 -8.99 -7.24
C LYS A 10 7.71 -9.81 -8.22
N LYS A 11 7.12 -10.41 -9.25
CA LYS A 11 7.87 -11.11 -10.32
C LYS A 11 8.87 -10.18 -10.99
N ALA A 12 8.44 -8.99 -11.40
CA ALA A 12 9.29 -8.01 -12.07
C ALA A 12 10.52 -7.59 -11.22
N TRP A 13 10.37 -7.53 -9.90
CA TRP A 13 11.46 -7.20 -8.99
C TRP A 13 12.40 -8.35 -8.66
N THR A 14 11.89 -9.59 -8.66
CA THR A 14 12.64 -10.77 -8.16
C THR A 14 13.21 -11.64 -9.26
N GLU A 15 12.56 -11.75 -10.40
CA GLU A 15 12.98 -12.61 -11.50
C GLU A 15 13.85 -11.84 -12.51
N LYS A 16 14.91 -12.48 -13.03
CA LYS A 16 15.75 -11.89 -14.10
C LYS A 16 14.91 -11.56 -15.32
N PHE A 17 14.16 -12.53 -15.79
CA PHE A 17 13.15 -12.41 -16.82
C PHE A 17 11.87 -13.05 -16.33
N PHE A 18 10.73 -12.43 -16.61
CA PHE A 18 9.42 -12.96 -16.20
C PHE A 18 8.41 -12.88 -17.33
N ASN A 19 7.39 -13.69 -17.21
CA ASN A 19 6.16 -13.57 -17.95
C ASN A 19 4.97 -13.65 -17.01
N HIS A 20 3.82 -13.23 -17.48
CA HIS A 20 2.57 -13.31 -16.76
C HIS A 20 1.41 -13.45 -17.71
N THR A 21 0.52 -14.39 -17.43
CA THR A 21 -0.78 -14.51 -18.08
C THR A 21 -1.81 -14.63 -16.97
N GLY A 22 -2.67 -13.64 -16.83
CA GLY A 22 -3.68 -13.55 -15.80
C GLY A 22 -5.03 -13.10 -16.35
N GLU A 23 -5.92 -12.76 -15.45
CA GLU A 23 -7.27 -12.32 -15.80
C GLU A 23 -7.26 -10.90 -16.42
N PHE A 24 -6.40 -10.01 -15.92
CA PHE A 24 -6.37 -8.60 -16.31
C PHE A 24 -5.14 -8.24 -17.14
N TYR A 25 -4.04 -8.98 -16.99
CA TYR A 25 -2.77 -8.66 -17.64
C TYR A 25 -2.13 -9.86 -18.30
N THR A 26 -1.52 -9.59 -19.45
CA THR A 26 -0.61 -10.54 -20.12
C THR A 26 0.67 -9.80 -20.50
N TYR A 27 1.80 -10.31 -20.01
CA TYR A 27 3.13 -9.76 -20.29
C TYR A 27 4.11 -10.88 -20.68
N PRO A 28 4.87 -10.71 -21.78
CA PRO A 28 4.69 -9.69 -22.82
C PRO A 28 3.33 -9.77 -23.50
N ALA A 29 2.98 -8.72 -24.26
CA ALA A 29 1.79 -8.78 -25.09
C ALA A 29 1.92 -9.93 -26.12
N PRO A 30 0.83 -10.66 -26.44
CA PRO A 30 0.86 -11.68 -27.45
C PRO A 30 1.39 -11.15 -28.80
N ASP A 31 2.12 -11.97 -29.52
CA ASP A 31 2.68 -11.66 -30.84
C ASP A 31 3.66 -10.48 -30.89
N PHE A 32 4.13 -10.00 -29.71
CA PHE A 32 5.10 -8.92 -29.63
C PHE A 32 6.47 -9.38 -30.16
N LYS A 33 6.94 -8.75 -31.24
CA LYS A 33 8.19 -9.08 -31.90
C LYS A 33 9.34 -8.19 -31.44
N TRP A 34 10.55 -8.78 -31.34
CA TRP A 34 11.76 -8.06 -31.05
C TRP A 34 12.18 -7.20 -32.24
N GLN A 35 12.45 -5.92 -32.00
CA GLN A 35 12.79 -4.95 -33.05
C GLN A 35 13.97 -4.05 -32.67
N HIS A 36 14.94 -4.57 -31.92
CA HIS A 36 16.04 -3.76 -31.44
C HIS A 36 17.35 -4.13 -32.17
N ASP A 37 17.83 -3.22 -33.03
CA ASP A 37 18.97 -3.47 -33.93
C ASP A 37 20.32 -3.56 -33.19
N MET A 38 20.44 -2.88 -32.03
CA MET A 38 21.70 -2.77 -31.28
C MET A 38 21.82 -3.77 -30.12
N SER A 39 20.79 -4.51 -29.81
CA SER A 39 20.81 -5.52 -28.76
C SER A 39 20.67 -6.91 -29.36
N PRO A 40 21.63 -7.82 -29.13
CA PRO A 40 21.56 -9.14 -29.69
C PRO A 40 20.36 -9.91 -29.14
N PRO A 41 19.68 -10.72 -29.97
CA PRO A 41 18.65 -11.62 -29.51
C PRO A 41 19.20 -12.68 -28.56
N SER A 42 18.37 -13.15 -27.62
CA SER A 42 18.75 -14.17 -26.66
C SER A 42 17.59 -15.13 -26.38
N GLU A 43 17.88 -16.43 -26.34
CA GLU A 43 16.92 -17.47 -25.98
C GLU A 43 16.35 -17.31 -24.58
N GLU A 44 17.00 -16.52 -23.70
CA GLU A 44 16.49 -16.25 -22.37
C GLU A 44 15.14 -15.52 -22.35
N PHE A 45 14.86 -14.72 -23.41
CA PHE A 45 13.64 -13.91 -23.47
C PHE A 45 12.94 -13.91 -24.83
N LEU A 46 13.54 -14.51 -25.87
CA LEU A 46 12.99 -14.60 -27.21
C LEU A 46 12.80 -16.05 -27.65
N ASP A 47 11.83 -16.26 -28.50
CA ASP A 47 11.80 -17.38 -29.42
C ASP A 47 12.59 -16.98 -30.70
N LEU A 48 13.74 -17.59 -30.91
CA LEU A 48 14.64 -17.22 -32.00
C LEU A 48 14.11 -17.59 -33.41
N GLU A 49 13.18 -18.54 -33.52
CA GLU A 49 12.59 -18.92 -34.79
C GLU A 49 11.53 -17.91 -35.24
N THR A 50 10.69 -17.50 -34.31
CA THR A 50 9.57 -16.60 -34.56
C THR A 50 9.88 -15.13 -34.27
N ASN A 51 11.01 -14.85 -33.59
CA ASN A 51 11.40 -13.55 -33.08
C ASN A 51 10.38 -12.94 -32.09
N GLU A 52 9.58 -13.77 -31.45
CA GLU A 52 8.57 -13.35 -30.48
C GLU A 52 9.16 -13.22 -29.09
N VAL A 53 8.85 -12.11 -28.39
CA VAL A 53 9.27 -11.89 -27.01
C VAL A 53 8.45 -12.76 -26.06
N LYS A 54 9.10 -13.70 -25.38
CA LYS A 54 8.46 -14.64 -24.43
C LYS A 54 8.55 -14.20 -22.98
N LYS A 55 9.52 -13.36 -22.66
CA LYS A 55 9.73 -12.82 -21.31
C LYS A 55 10.21 -11.38 -21.39
N ILE A 56 9.92 -10.61 -20.36
CA ILE A 56 10.41 -9.25 -20.20
C ILE A 56 11.24 -9.13 -18.92
N SER A 57 12.00 -8.06 -18.80
CA SER A 57 12.79 -7.73 -17.62
C SER A 57 12.65 -6.27 -17.25
N ILE A 58 12.72 -5.96 -15.96
CA ILE A 58 12.84 -4.59 -15.45
C ILE A 58 14.24 -4.40 -14.91
N VAL A 59 14.90 -3.35 -15.34
CA VAL A 59 16.25 -2.96 -14.91
C VAL A 59 16.29 -1.46 -14.54
N PRO A 60 17.03 -1.08 -13.50
CA PRO A 60 17.76 -1.94 -12.57
C PRO A 60 16.85 -2.72 -11.63
N LYS A 61 17.32 -3.85 -11.13
CA LYS A 61 16.61 -4.59 -10.08
C LYS A 61 16.71 -3.85 -8.76
N PRO A 62 15.69 -3.95 -7.86
CA PRO A 62 15.76 -3.38 -6.53
C PRO A 62 17.00 -3.86 -5.76
N TYR A 63 17.58 -2.95 -4.97
CA TYR A 63 18.70 -3.28 -4.09
C TYR A 63 18.25 -4.19 -2.94
N GLN A 64 17.09 -3.92 -2.37
CA GLN A 64 16.51 -4.72 -1.28
C GLN A 64 16.12 -6.12 -1.76
N LYS A 65 16.33 -7.12 -0.91
CA LYS A 65 16.01 -8.52 -1.20
C LYS A 65 14.94 -9.06 -0.23
N PRO A 66 13.96 -9.83 -0.70
CA PRO A 66 13.72 -10.21 -2.12
C PRO A 66 13.24 -9.04 -2.98
N HIS A 67 12.61 -8.03 -2.38
CA HIS A 67 12.10 -6.79 -2.99
C HIS A 67 11.95 -5.71 -1.92
N PRO A 68 11.70 -4.43 -2.27
CA PRO A 68 11.39 -3.38 -1.30
C PRO A 68 10.18 -3.74 -0.44
N GLN A 69 10.17 -3.25 0.80
CA GLN A 69 8.97 -3.33 1.64
C GLN A 69 7.78 -2.68 0.95
N ILE A 70 6.63 -3.36 1.02
CA ILE A 70 5.38 -2.88 0.43
C ILE A 70 4.50 -2.34 1.54
N TRP A 71 3.93 -1.15 1.30
CA TRP A 71 3.02 -0.47 2.20
C TRP A 71 1.73 -0.16 1.47
N GLN A 72 0.60 -0.43 2.10
CA GLN A 72 -0.73 -0.17 1.55
C GLN A 72 -1.53 0.72 2.49
N VAL A 73 -2.14 1.75 1.95
CA VAL A 73 -3.17 2.51 2.67
C VAL A 73 -4.42 1.65 2.81
N VAL A 74 -4.87 1.44 4.04
CA VAL A 74 -6.01 0.59 4.37
C VAL A 74 -7.01 1.33 5.25
N ASP A 75 -8.30 1.01 5.09
CA ASP A 75 -9.36 1.61 5.89
C ASP A 75 -10.36 0.56 6.40
N SER A 76 -10.77 -0.40 5.56
CA SER A 76 -11.71 -1.46 5.95
C SER A 76 -11.03 -2.64 6.65
N PRO A 77 -11.73 -3.34 7.56
CA PRO A 77 -11.23 -4.57 8.18
C PRO A 77 -10.74 -5.61 7.19
N SER A 78 -11.46 -5.81 6.09
CA SER A 78 -11.08 -6.79 5.04
C SER A 78 -9.79 -6.42 4.32
N SER A 79 -9.55 -5.13 4.03
CA SER A 79 -8.28 -4.70 3.43
C SER A 79 -7.10 -4.77 4.40
N ILE A 80 -7.35 -4.57 5.69
CA ILE A 80 -6.33 -4.74 6.75
C ILE A 80 -5.92 -6.22 6.86
N GLU A 81 -6.90 -7.11 6.96
CA GLU A 81 -6.67 -8.56 7.03
C GLU A 81 -5.96 -9.09 5.78
N TRP A 82 -6.39 -8.63 4.59
CA TRP A 82 -5.78 -9.02 3.34
C TRP A 82 -4.31 -8.56 3.25
N ALA A 83 -4.02 -7.30 3.60
CA ALA A 83 -2.66 -6.77 3.60
C ALA A 83 -1.76 -7.58 4.54
N ALA A 84 -2.21 -7.81 5.78
CA ALA A 84 -1.48 -8.59 6.78
C ALA A 84 -1.18 -10.02 6.30
N SER A 85 -2.18 -10.69 5.73
CA SER A 85 -2.06 -12.06 5.22
C SER A 85 -1.15 -12.20 3.99
N ASN A 86 -0.87 -11.10 3.29
CA ASN A 86 0.02 -11.06 2.12
C ASN A 86 1.40 -10.45 2.40
N GLY A 87 1.75 -10.25 3.68
CA GLY A 87 3.05 -9.69 4.09
C GLY A 87 3.22 -8.22 3.72
N ILE A 88 2.13 -7.46 3.65
CA ILE A 88 2.11 -6.04 3.31
C ILE A 88 1.92 -5.24 4.58
N ASN A 89 2.79 -4.25 4.79
CA ASN A 89 2.64 -3.29 5.86
C ASN A 89 1.49 -2.31 5.56
N THR A 90 0.90 -1.73 6.61
CA THR A 90 -0.28 -0.89 6.44
C THR A 90 -0.04 0.56 6.87
N ILE A 91 -0.70 1.47 6.18
CA ILE A 91 -0.76 2.89 6.51
C ILE A 91 -2.21 3.21 6.85
N MET A 92 -2.45 3.74 8.05
CA MET A 92 -3.77 4.14 8.53
C MET A 92 -3.82 5.64 8.78
N TRP A 93 -4.88 6.27 8.31
CA TRP A 93 -5.05 7.72 8.38
C TRP A 93 -6.31 8.10 9.17
N ILE A 94 -6.12 8.96 10.16
CA ILE A 94 -7.17 9.65 10.96
C ILE A 94 -8.22 8.77 11.70
N PRO A 95 -8.13 7.47 11.93
CA PRO A 95 -9.13 6.82 12.78
C PRO A 95 -8.98 7.27 14.25
N THR A 96 -10.08 7.19 15.01
CA THR A 96 -10.04 7.43 16.46
C THR A 96 -9.15 6.42 17.15
N VAL A 97 -8.69 6.73 18.38
CA VAL A 97 -7.84 5.80 19.16
C VAL A 97 -8.55 4.46 19.39
N LYS A 98 -9.84 4.48 19.62
CA LYS A 98 -10.66 3.28 19.82
C LYS A 98 -10.77 2.42 18.56
N ALA A 99 -11.01 3.07 17.42
CA ALA A 99 -11.03 2.40 16.12
C ALA A 99 -9.63 1.86 15.74
N LEU A 100 -8.57 2.60 16.03
CA LEU A 100 -7.19 2.17 15.81
C LEU A 100 -6.85 0.91 16.58
N LYS A 101 -7.18 0.85 17.87
CA LYS A 101 -6.91 -0.35 18.69
C LYS A 101 -7.50 -1.60 18.05
N LYS A 102 -8.75 -1.51 17.58
CA LYS A 102 -9.42 -2.62 16.89
C LYS A 102 -8.73 -2.97 15.56
N ARG A 103 -8.35 -1.98 14.77
CA ARG A 103 -7.65 -2.18 13.49
C ARG A 103 -6.26 -2.80 13.68
N PHE A 104 -5.54 -2.40 14.72
CA PHE A 104 -4.25 -2.99 15.08
C PHE A 104 -4.39 -4.45 15.44
N GLN A 105 -5.43 -4.81 16.20
CA GLN A 105 -5.71 -6.21 16.56
C GLN A 105 -6.00 -7.06 15.32
N ILE A 106 -6.84 -6.57 14.40
CA ILE A 106 -7.12 -7.27 13.15
C ILE A 106 -5.83 -7.55 12.36
N TYR A 107 -4.97 -6.51 12.23
CA TYR A 107 -3.71 -6.66 11.52
C TYR A 107 -2.77 -7.64 12.22
N GLN A 108 -2.60 -7.50 13.53
CA GLN A 108 -1.76 -8.37 14.36
C GLN A 108 -2.18 -9.84 14.26
N GLU A 109 -3.47 -10.13 14.42
CA GLU A 109 -4.02 -11.50 14.36
C GLU A 109 -3.79 -12.12 12.98
N ALA A 110 -4.13 -11.39 11.90
CA ALA A 110 -3.95 -11.88 10.54
C ALA A 110 -2.47 -12.10 10.19
N LYS A 111 -1.59 -11.18 10.57
CA LYS A 111 -0.15 -11.31 10.35
C LYS A 111 0.47 -12.43 11.17
N SER A 112 0.08 -12.57 12.44
CA SER A 112 0.55 -13.66 13.29
C SER A 112 0.20 -15.03 12.71
N LYS A 113 -1.01 -15.16 12.19
CA LYS A 113 -1.46 -16.38 11.52
C LYS A 113 -0.69 -16.65 10.23
N ALA A 114 -0.47 -15.63 9.41
CA ALA A 114 0.24 -15.76 8.13
C ALA A 114 1.74 -16.09 8.31
N GLU A 115 2.38 -15.51 9.32
CA GLU A 115 3.82 -15.71 9.60
C GLU A 115 4.08 -16.87 10.58
N ASN A 116 3.04 -17.50 11.13
CA ASN A 116 3.11 -18.55 12.14
C ASN A 116 4.01 -18.16 13.34
N ARG A 117 3.88 -16.91 13.81
CA ARG A 117 4.57 -16.37 14.99
C ARG A 117 3.69 -15.35 15.72
N GLU A 118 4.01 -15.07 16.97
CA GLU A 118 3.42 -13.94 17.66
C GLU A 118 4.00 -12.62 17.11
N VAL A 119 3.13 -11.76 16.59
CA VAL A 119 3.48 -10.44 16.09
C VAL A 119 3.14 -9.39 17.14
N PRO A 120 4.09 -8.52 17.54
CA PRO A 120 3.80 -7.43 18.46
C PRO A 120 2.73 -6.47 17.94
N LEU A 121 1.91 -5.92 18.83
CA LEU A 121 0.89 -4.93 18.47
C LEU A 121 1.58 -3.68 17.87
N GLY A 122 1.19 -3.31 16.66
CA GLY A 122 1.75 -2.16 15.94
C GLY A 122 2.89 -2.48 14.98
N GLU A 123 3.46 -3.68 15.01
CA GLU A 123 4.47 -4.09 14.04
C GLU A 123 3.90 -4.06 12.61
N GLY A 124 4.58 -3.34 11.70
CA GLY A 124 4.15 -3.21 10.31
C GLY A 124 3.00 -2.23 10.08
N ILE A 125 2.70 -1.38 11.07
CA ILE A 125 1.66 -0.35 10.98
C ILE A 125 2.28 1.03 11.04
N CYS A 126 1.95 1.88 10.06
CA CYS A 126 2.25 3.30 10.04
C CYS A 126 0.96 4.09 10.25
N LEU A 127 1.06 5.16 11.05
CA LEU A 127 -0.02 6.11 11.25
C LEU A 127 0.32 7.44 10.58
N VAL A 128 -0.64 7.99 9.86
CA VAL A 128 -0.61 9.37 9.39
C VAL A 128 -1.46 10.22 10.34
N ARG A 129 -0.85 11.26 10.88
CA ARG A 129 -1.49 12.24 11.78
C ARG A 129 -1.07 13.64 11.39
N ASP A 130 -2.03 14.55 11.39
CA ASP A 130 -1.74 15.96 11.31
C ASP A 130 -1.14 16.41 12.64
N MET A 131 -0.09 17.23 12.56
CA MET A 131 0.64 17.70 13.74
C MET A 131 1.03 19.15 13.55
N PHE A 132 0.88 19.93 14.62
CA PHE A 132 1.38 21.28 14.71
C PHE A 132 2.24 21.42 15.96
N ILE A 133 3.36 22.12 15.87
CA ILE A 133 4.31 22.29 16.95
C ILE A 133 4.39 23.77 17.32
N ALA A 134 4.22 24.08 18.61
CA ALA A 134 4.44 25.39 19.20
C ALA A 134 5.12 25.22 20.58
N ASP A 135 5.49 26.30 21.22
CA ASP A 135 6.16 26.24 22.52
C ASP A 135 5.24 25.71 23.64
N THR A 136 3.93 25.91 23.51
CA THR A 136 2.92 25.40 24.45
C THR A 136 1.71 24.79 23.70
N MET A 137 0.95 23.93 24.37
CA MET A 137 -0.29 23.38 23.83
C MET A 137 -1.32 24.48 23.58
N GLU A 138 -1.43 25.45 24.49
CA GLU A 138 -2.35 26.58 24.36
C GLU A 138 -2.03 27.43 23.12
N GLU A 139 -0.76 27.66 22.86
CA GLU A 139 -0.33 28.34 21.65
C GLU A 139 -0.61 27.52 20.38
N ALA A 140 -0.36 26.21 20.41
CA ALA A 140 -0.66 25.32 19.30
C ALA A 140 -2.16 25.30 18.98
N GLU A 141 -3.02 25.21 19.98
CA GLU A 141 -4.48 25.27 19.80
C GLU A 141 -4.92 26.62 19.25
N LYS A 142 -4.37 27.71 19.74
CA LYS A 142 -4.70 29.07 19.26
C LYS A 142 -4.28 29.29 17.82
N LEU A 143 -3.13 28.79 17.41
CA LEU A 143 -2.57 29.03 16.07
C LEU A 143 -3.11 28.06 15.00
N ALA A 144 -3.36 26.82 15.35
CA ALA A 144 -3.69 25.77 14.40
C ALA A 144 -5.06 25.11 14.61
N GLY A 145 -5.66 25.23 15.79
CA GLY A 145 -6.87 24.48 16.15
C GLY A 145 -8.03 24.68 15.18
N GLU A 146 -8.38 25.93 14.87
CA GLU A 146 -9.42 26.24 13.91
C GLU A 146 -9.10 25.71 12.50
N HIS A 147 -7.86 25.86 12.06
CA HIS A 147 -7.42 25.40 10.74
C HIS A 147 -7.49 23.88 10.61
N ILE A 148 -7.09 23.16 11.65
CA ILE A 148 -7.19 21.68 11.70
C ILE A 148 -8.65 21.25 11.66
N VAL A 149 -9.54 21.89 12.45
CA VAL A 149 -10.97 21.58 12.45
C VAL A 149 -11.60 21.85 11.10
N ASN A 150 -11.30 22.97 10.47
CA ASN A 150 -11.82 23.32 9.15
C ASN A 150 -11.30 22.37 8.05
N TYR A 151 -10.03 21.99 8.12
CA TYR A 151 -9.46 20.96 7.23
C TYR A 151 -10.18 19.61 7.41
N MET A 152 -10.40 19.18 8.65
CA MET A 152 -11.13 17.95 8.94
C MET A 152 -12.57 18.00 8.44
N ARG A 153 -13.27 19.11 8.58
CA ARG A 153 -14.61 19.29 8.04
C ARG A 153 -14.62 19.15 6.51
N TRP A 154 -13.65 19.78 5.84
CA TRP A 154 -13.52 19.70 4.39
C TRP A 154 -13.21 18.26 3.91
N VAL A 155 -12.24 17.60 4.49
CA VAL A 155 -11.85 16.21 4.13
C VAL A 155 -12.96 15.23 4.44
N CYS A 156 -13.59 15.35 5.61
CA CYS A 156 -14.62 14.41 6.05
C CYS A 156 -15.96 14.63 5.35
N HIS A 157 -16.16 15.76 4.68
CA HIS A 157 -17.33 15.97 3.83
C HIS A 157 -17.45 14.88 2.75
N TRP A 158 -16.33 14.42 2.22
CA TRP A 158 -16.27 13.37 1.20
C TRP A 158 -16.36 11.95 1.76
N ARG A 159 -15.93 11.74 3.00
CA ARG A 159 -15.80 10.42 3.62
C ARG A 159 -16.84 10.14 4.71
N GLY A 160 -17.60 11.13 5.11
CA GLY A 160 -18.51 11.07 6.25
C GLY A 160 -17.77 11.21 7.58
N LEU A 161 -18.12 12.23 8.36
CA LEU A 161 -17.52 12.52 9.68
C LEU A 161 -17.58 11.35 10.65
N GLY A 162 -18.71 10.62 10.67
CA GLY A 162 -18.92 9.48 11.56
C GLY A 162 -17.85 8.37 11.46
N ASN A 163 -17.10 8.31 10.35
CA ASN A 163 -16.01 7.36 10.20
C ASN A 163 -14.73 7.77 10.95
N HIS A 164 -14.66 9.02 11.41
CA HIS A 164 -13.48 9.61 12.05
C HIS A 164 -13.72 10.04 13.49
N MET A 165 -14.91 9.77 14.01
CA MET A 165 -15.34 10.14 15.36
C MET A 165 -15.82 8.90 16.11
N ASP A 166 -15.69 8.89 17.42
CA ASP A 166 -16.33 7.86 18.25
C ASP A 166 -17.85 8.13 18.33
N PRO A 167 -18.67 7.10 18.53
CA PRO A 167 -20.10 7.30 18.66
C PRO A 167 -20.45 8.30 19.78
N GLY A 168 -21.21 9.33 19.43
CA GLY A 168 -21.62 10.39 20.35
C GLY A 168 -20.66 11.59 20.43
N GLU A 169 -19.56 11.57 19.70
CA GLU A 169 -18.69 12.74 19.55
C GLU A 169 -19.22 13.70 18.50
N GLU A 170 -19.06 14.98 18.76
CA GLU A 170 -19.36 16.05 17.80
C GLU A 170 -18.10 16.86 17.51
N LEU A 171 -17.97 17.36 16.30
CA LEU A 171 -16.88 18.29 15.99
C LEU A 171 -17.08 19.60 16.77
N PRO A 172 -16.00 20.18 17.31
CA PRO A 172 -16.07 21.50 17.90
C PRO A 172 -16.70 22.50 16.93
N GLN A 173 -17.60 23.32 17.45
CA GLN A 173 -18.10 24.47 16.69
C GLN A 173 -16.95 25.45 16.56
N THR A 174 -16.70 25.94 15.35
CA THR A 174 -15.82 27.10 15.14
C THR A 174 -16.71 28.33 15.04
N ASP A 175 -16.38 29.35 15.77
CA ASP A 175 -17.06 30.65 15.71
C ASP A 175 -16.96 31.30 14.31
#